data_bdba35e97759b1f1bbfe67f510fb2e27
#
_entry.id   bdba35e97759b1f1bbfe67f510fb2e27
#
_cell.length_a   1.000
_cell.length_b   1.000
_cell.length_c   1.000
_cell.angle_alpha   90.00
_cell.angle_beta   90.00
_cell.angle_gamma   90.00
#
_symmetry.space_group_name_H-M   'P 1'
#
loop_
_entity.id
_entity.type
_entity.pdbx_description
1 polymer ?
#
loop_
_entity_poly.entity_id
_entity_poly.type
_entity_poly.pdbx_seq_one_letter_code
_entity_poly.pdbx_strand_id
1 'polypeptide(L)'
;MPAYFNLTARAWRQLRRSWAVPRTASLESQTYLFGALRSARAAFQTRIAGAQRALAPNDGAVVILGFWRSGTTLLHDLLCTDDRFGYPTTYACLNPHHFVLTQARALKRAGTELQRPQDRMIVGLQTPQEDEFALLCLGARSPYEGLLAPRNFAQALALADPKDLSPEDARRWRRTFEEFFRGVSLASGGKPLVLKSPTHSYRVATLREILPDPRFVLIVRNPYEVFESMVRTYRALTDKYGLGQSLPDDEVRHVLLSERQRFEAKLLSGVTGLPEHRFATVKYEQLIRDPLSVIGRLYEQLDLPGFEQMRPKLAAEIAKRSDYVQAAVRPSEIWRNRITEQWADIFERYGYSRD
;
A
#
# COMPACT_ATOMS: atom_id res chain seq x y z
N MET A 1 -6.50 -11.47 -13.09
CA MET A 1 -6.23 -12.78 -12.45
C MET A 1 -6.27 -12.58 -10.93
N PRO A 2 -6.78 -13.54 -10.16
CA PRO A 2 -6.72 -13.45 -8.71
C PRO A 2 -5.28 -13.34 -8.19
N ALA A 3 -5.08 -12.56 -7.12
CA ALA A 3 -3.74 -12.25 -6.58
C ALA A 3 -2.92 -13.51 -6.19
N TYR A 4 -3.57 -14.60 -5.78
CA TYR A 4 -2.87 -15.83 -5.40
C TYR A 4 -2.18 -16.54 -6.58
N PHE A 5 -2.56 -16.26 -7.83
CA PHE A 5 -1.84 -16.79 -8.99
C PHE A 5 -0.43 -16.22 -9.14
N ASN A 6 -0.09 -15.12 -8.49
CA ASN A 6 1.23 -14.52 -8.54
C ASN A 6 2.12 -14.87 -7.34
N LEU A 7 1.63 -15.72 -6.42
CA LEU A 7 2.42 -16.17 -5.27
C LEU A 7 3.57 -17.07 -5.72
N THR A 8 4.74 -16.95 -5.08
CA THR A 8 5.80 -17.95 -5.15
C THR A 8 5.35 -19.25 -4.47
N ALA A 9 5.98 -20.38 -4.79
CA ALA A 9 5.68 -21.66 -4.12
C ALA A 9 5.84 -21.59 -2.59
N ARG A 10 6.77 -20.76 -2.13
CA ARG A 10 6.99 -20.52 -0.71
C ARG A 10 5.84 -19.72 -0.09
N ALA A 11 5.46 -18.59 -0.73
CA ALA A 11 4.35 -17.76 -0.27
C ALA A 11 3.05 -18.57 -0.16
N TRP A 12 2.77 -19.41 -1.16
CA TRP A 12 1.63 -20.30 -1.14
C TRP A 12 1.68 -21.31 0.01
N ARG A 13 2.83 -21.98 0.22
CA ARG A 13 2.99 -22.93 1.34
C ARG A 13 2.82 -22.25 2.69
N GLN A 14 3.35 -21.04 2.84
CA GLN A 14 3.22 -20.24 4.06
C GLN A 14 1.77 -19.86 4.32
N LEU A 15 1.05 -19.33 3.33
CA LEU A 15 -0.37 -18.99 3.44
C LEU A 15 -1.18 -20.21 3.92
N ARG A 16 -0.96 -21.37 3.32
CA ARG A 16 -1.65 -22.62 3.69
C ARG A 16 -1.31 -23.18 5.06
N ARG A 17 -0.10 -22.95 5.55
CA ARG A 17 0.32 -23.38 6.90
C ARG A 17 -0.25 -22.48 7.97
N SER A 18 -0.36 -21.19 7.67
CA SER A 18 -0.83 -20.18 8.62
C SER A 18 -2.36 -20.13 8.72
N TRP A 19 -3.05 -20.41 7.63
CA TRP A 19 -4.50 -20.24 7.53
C TRP A 19 -5.17 -21.48 6.95
N ALA A 20 -6.38 -21.77 7.42
CA ALA A 20 -7.20 -22.87 6.89
C ALA A 20 -7.75 -22.52 5.49
N VAL A 21 -6.90 -22.58 4.48
CA VAL A 21 -7.30 -22.33 3.07
C VAL A 21 -7.86 -23.63 2.47
N PRO A 22 -9.04 -23.60 1.82
CA PRO A 22 -9.63 -24.77 1.18
C PRO A 22 -8.70 -25.42 0.15
N ARG A 23 -8.71 -26.76 0.11
CA ARG A 23 -7.90 -27.54 -0.82
C ARG A 23 -8.72 -27.92 -2.05
N THR A 24 -8.32 -27.43 -3.22
CA THR A 24 -8.76 -28.01 -4.49
C THR A 24 -7.53 -28.47 -5.26
N ALA A 25 -7.55 -29.70 -5.77
CA ALA A 25 -6.41 -30.31 -6.47
C ALA A 25 -5.93 -29.44 -7.67
N SER A 26 -6.88 -28.85 -8.39
CA SER A 26 -6.59 -27.97 -9.53
C SER A 26 -5.85 -26.69 -9.11
N LEU A 27 -6.25 -26.05 -7.99
CA LEU A 27 -5.62 -24.86 -7.48
C LEU A 27 -4.19 -25.15 -6.97
N GLU A 28 -4.02 -26.29 -6.31
CA GLU A 28 -2.73 -26.72 -5.76
C GLU A 28 -1.71 -26.98 -6.85
N SER A 29 -2.04 -27.81 -7.84
CA SER A 29 -1.11 -28.19 -8.91
C SER A 29 -0.66 -26.98 -9.73
N GLN A 30 -1.58 -26.09 -10.12
CA GLN A 30 -1.27 -24.87 -10.87
C GLN A 30 -0.40 -23.91 -10.03
N THR A 31 -0.76 -23.70 -8.76
CA THR A 31 -0.04 -22.76 -7.91
C THR A 31 1.37 -23.26 -7.58
N TYR A 32 1.58 -24.59 -7.39
CA TYR A 32 2.91 -25.12 -7.18
C TYR A 32 3.79 -25.08 -8.42
N LEU A 33 3.26 -25.45 -9.58
CA LEU A 33 4.02 -25.44 -10.83
C LEU A 33 4.47 -24.01 -11.20
N PHE A 34 3.53 -23.09 -11.28
CA PHE A 34 3.84 -21.68 -11.59
C PHE A 34 4.60 -21.01 -10.46
N GLY A 35 4.35 -21.37 -9.21
CA GLY A 35 5.06 -20.85 -8.04
C GLY A 35 6.54 -21.24 -8.00
N ALA A 36 6.89 -22.47 -8.44
CA ALA A 36 8.28 -22.90 -8.56
C ALA A 36 9.02 -22.09 -9.63
N LEU A 37 8.39 -21.90 -10.81
CA LEU A 37 8.94 -21.05 -11.88
C LEU A 37 9.15 -19.60 -11.41
N ARG A 38 8.20 -19.03 -10.65
CA ARG A 38 8.31 -17.69 -10.09
C ARG A 38 9.43 -17.61 -9.06
N SER A 39 9.60 -18.64 -8.23
CA SER A 39 10.69 -18.69 -7.26
C SER A 39 12.05 -18.69 -7.95
N ALA A 40 12.21 -19.44 -9.04
CA ALA A 40 13.44 -19.45 -9.85
C ALA A 40 13.70 -18.07 -10.49
N ARG A 41 12.66 -17.43 -11.04
CA ARG A 41 12.77 -16.08 -11.62
C ARG A 41 13.11 -15.04 -10.57
N ALA A 42 12.52 -15.10 -9.37
CA ALA A 42 12.85 -14.21 -8.26
C ALA A 42 14.33 -14.33 -7.86
N ALA A 43 14.84 -15.56 -7.70
CA ALA A 43 16.24 -15.79 -7.38
C ALA A 43 17.20 -15.26 -8.47
N PHE A 44 16.85 -15.42 -9.74
CA PHE A 44 17.62 -14.89 -10.86
C PHE A 44 17.61 -13.36 -10.89
N GLN A 45 16.44 -12.73 -10.71
CA GLN A 45 16.31 -11.28 -10.63
C GLN A 45 17.12 -10.70 -9.46
N THR A 46 17.06 -11.32 -8.29
CA THR A 46 17.83 -10.88 -7.10
C THR A 46 19.34 -10.92 -7.37
N ARG A 47 19.85 -11.93 -8.11
CA ARG A 47 21.27 -11.98 -8.51
C ARG A 47 21.65 -10.80 -9.41
N ILE A 48 20.82 -10.47 -10.40
CA ILE A 48 21.08 -9.36 -11.32
C ILE A 48 21.02 -8.02 -10.57
N ALA A 49 19.96 -7.77 -9.80
CA ALA A 49 19.82 -6.55 -9.02
C ALA A 49 20.91 -6.43 -7.94
N GLY A 50 21.39 -7.56 -7.39
CA GLY A 50 22.50 -7.59 -6.45
C GLY A 50 23.85 -7.26 -7.07
N ALA A 51 24.08 -7.64 -8.33
CA ALA A 51 25.30 -7.29 -9.05
C ALA A 51 25.39 -5.78 -9.38
N GLN A 52 24.25 -5.10 -9.46
CA GLN A 52 24.15 -3.66 -9.74
C GLN A 52 24.03 -2.81 -8.46
N ARG A 53 24.62 -3.25 -7.38
CA ARG A 53 24.58 -2.63 -6.04
C ARG A 53 24.95 -1.14 -5.99
N ALA A 54 25.66 -0.65 -7.02
CA ALA A 54 26.13 0.73 -7.11
C ALA A 54 25.04 1.78 -7.43
N LEU A 55 23.83 1.33 -7.75
CA LEU A 55 22.69 2.19 -8.09
C LEU A 55 21.64 2.24 -6.96
N ALA A 56 22.05 2.23 -5.70
CA ALA A 56 21.14 2.56 -4.61
C ALA A 56 20.69 4.02 -4.77
N PRO A 57 19.40 4.35 -4.62
CA PRO A 57 18.98 5.75 -4.64
C PRO A 57 19.67 6.48 -3.51
N ASN A 58 20.47 7.47 -3.85
CA ASN A 58 21.21 8.26 -2.86
C ASN A 58 20.32 9.34 -2.22
N ASP A 59 19.13 9.62 -2.79
CA ASP A 59 18.38 10.84 -2.49
C ASP A 59 17.08 10.61 -1.72
N GLY A 60 16.96 9.53 -0.97
CA GLY A 60 15.85 9.33 -0.05
C GLY A 60 14.59 8.70 -0.68
N ALA A 61 13.55 8.61 0.14
CA ALA A 61 12.24 8.12 -0.26
C ALA A 61 11.13 8.97 0.37
N VAL A 62 10.04 9.19 -0.37
CA VAL A 62 8.79 9.73 0.17
C VAL A 62 7.85 8.56 0.44
N VAL A 63 7.42 8.39 1.69
CA VAL A 63 6.54 7.29 2.10
C VAL A 63 5.19 7.84 2.49
N ILE A 64 4.16 7.47 1.74
CA ILE A 64 2.79 7.87 2.01
C ILE A 64 2.20 6.93 3.06
N LEU A 65 1.77 7.53 4.16
CA LEU A 65 1.09 6.92 5.29
C LEU A 65 -0.40 7.26 5.27
N GLY A 66 -1.21 6.43 5.87
CA GLY A 66 -2.64 6.67 6.04
C GLY A 66 -3.39 5.37 6.23
N PHE A 67 -4.50 5.43 6.94
CA PHE A 67 -5.38 4.27 7.04
C PHE A 67 -5.97 3.93 5.66
N TRP A 68 -6.35 2.69 5.45
CA TRP A 68 -7.03 2.33 4.21
C TRP A 68 -8.21 3.26 3.95
N ARG A 69 -8.43 3.64 2.71
CA ARG A 69 -9.53 4.52 2.26
C ARG A 69 -9.43 6.00 2.68
N SER A 70 -8.31 6.42 3.24
CA SER A 70 -8.05 7.83 3.58
C SER A 70 -7.64 8.69 2.37
N GLY A 71 -7.49 8.12 1.18
CA GLY A 71 -7.07 8.85 -0.02
C GLY A 71 -5.60 8.67 -0.39
N THR A 72 -4.91 7.70 0.21
CA THR A 72 -3.49 7.39 -0.08
C THR A 72 -3.21 7.17 -1.57
N THR A 73 -4.14 6.59 -2.33
CA THR A 73 -3.97 6.39 -3.77
C THR A 73 -3.98 7.71 -4.54
N LEU A 74 -4.90 8.63 -4.21
CA LEU A 74 -4.94 9.95 -4.86
C LEU A 74 -3.64 10.71 -4.61
N LEU A 75 -3.19 10.77 -3.36
CA LEU A 75 -1.93 11.42 -3.02
C LEU A 75 -0.73 10.78 -3.72
N HIS A 76 -0.69 9.44 -3.80
CA HIS A 76 0.35 8.70 -4.52
C HIS A 76 0.39 9.07 -6.00
N ASP A 77 -0.76 9.04 -6.66
CA ASP A 77 -0.85 9.37 -8.07
C ASP A 77 -0.41 10.81 -8.34
N LEU A 78 -0.81 11.78 -7.49
CA LEU A 78 -0.42 13.18 -7.65
C LEU A 78 1.08 13.40 -7.45
N LEU A 79 1.69 12.80 -6.44
CA LEU A 79 3.15 12.88 -6.23
C LEU A 79 3.93 12.19 -7.35
N CYS A 80 3.41 11.09 -7.89
CA CYS A 80 4.06 10.37 -8.99
C CYS A 80 3.92 11.05 -10.36
N THR A 81 3.25 12.20 -10.47
CA THR A 81 3.32 13.04 -11.68
C THR A 81 4.67 13.72 -11.84
N ASP A 82 5.46 13.77 -10.78
CA ASP A 82 6.82 14.26 -10.82
C ASP A 82 7.79 13.21 -11.37
N ASP A 83 8.28 13.43 -12.58
CA ASP A 83 9.19 12.50 -13.27
C ASP A 83 10.53 12.30 -12.56
N ARG A 84 10.85 13.09 -11.55
CA ARG A 84 12.07 12.93 -10.74
C ARG A 84 11.94 11.76 -9.77
N PHE A 85 10.73 11.33 -9.46
CA PHE A 85 10.49 10.15 -8.63
C PHE A 85 10.30 8.89 -9.47
N GLY A 86 10.76 7.78 -8.92
CA GLY A 86 10.34 6.45 -9.30
C GLY A 86 9.28 5.94 -8.32
N TYR A 87 8.58 4.88 -8.71
CA TYR A 87 7.57 4.25 -7.85
C TYR A 87 7.33 2.80 -8.25
N PRO A 88 6.81 1.96 -7.34
CA PRO A 88 6.34 0.63 -7.68
C PRO A 88 5.17 0.72 -8.66
N THR A 89 5.34 0.22 -9.88
CA THR A 89 4.26 0.18 -10.88
C THR A 89 3.31 -0.98 -10.60
N THR A 90 2.09 -0.92 -11.12
CA THR A 90 1.14 -2.04 -11.08
C THR A 90 1.77 -3.29 -11.68
N TYR A 91 2.54 -3.15 -12.78
CA TYR A 91 3.26 -4.28 -13.37
C TYR A 91 4.27 -4.89 -12.40
N ALA A 92 5.10 -4.07 -11.75
CA ALA A 92 6.09 -4.52 -10.79
C ALA A 92 5.45 -5.23 -9.59
N CYS A 93 4.38 -4.67 -9.05
CA CYS A 93 3.67 -5.24 -7.90
C CYS A 93 2.95 -6.56 -8.22
N LEU A 94 2.46 -6.74 -9.43
CA LEU A 94 1.84 -7.99 -9.88
C LEU A 94 2.86 -9.01 -10.38
N ASN A 95 4.06 -8.61 -10.78
CA ASN A 95 5.12 -9.46 -11.30
C ASN A 95 6.46 -9.25 -10.56
N PRO A 96 6.49 -9.27 -9.21
CA PRO A 96 7.65 -8.85 -8.45
C PRO A 96 8.87 -9.76 -8.64
N HIS A 97 8.67 -10.95 -9.17
CA HIS A 97 9.69 -11.99 -9.37
C HIS A 97 10.48 -11.85 -10.68
N HIS A 98 10.10 -10.93 -11.61
CA HIS A 98 10.84 -10.72 -12.86
C HIS A 98 10.70 -9.33 -13.49
N PHE A 99 10.02 -8.39 -12.82
CA PHE A 99 9.72 -7.07 -13.41
C PHE A 99 10.97 -6.29 -13.84
N VAL A 100 12.07 -6.38 -13.11
CA VAL A 100 13.32 -5.70 -13.47
C VAL A 100 13.78 -6.05 -14.91
N LEU A 101 13.54 -7.30 -15.32
CA LEU A 101 13.95 -7.81 -16.64
C LEU A 101 12.90 -7.55 -17.74
N THR A 102 11.64 -7.41 -17.36
CA THR A 102 10.52 -7.53 -18.32
C THR A 102 9.65 -6.29 -18.40
N GLN A 103 9.70 -5.41 -17.39
CA GLN A 103 8.81 -4.23 -17.30
C GLN A 103 8.92 -3.34 -18.53
N ALA A 104 10.12 -2.96 -18.93
CA ALA A 104 10.33 -2.06 -20.07
C ALA A 104 9.68 -2.61 -21.36
N ARG A 105 9.77 -3.94 -21.58
CA ARG A 105 9.15 -4.58 -22.75
C ARG A 105 7.63 -4.71 -22.59
N ALA A 106 7.15 -5.02 -21.38
CA ALA A 106 5.73 -5.16 -21.11
C ALA A 106 5.00 -3.82 -21.29
N LEU A 107 5.55 -2.74 -20.78
CA LEU A 107 4.95 -1.41 -20.87
C LEU A 107 4.88 -0.87 -22.31
N LYS A 108 5.84 -1.22 -23.17
CA LYS A 108 5.77 -0.90 -24.61
C LYS A 108 4.63 -1.59 -25.36
N ARG A 109 4.12 -2.72 -24.84
CA ARG A 109 3.03 -3.52 -25.45
C ARG A 109 1.69 -3.26 -24.80
N ALA A 110 1.63 -2.42 -23.76
CA ALA A 110 0.48 -2.33 -22.89
C ALA A 110 -0.60 -1.42 -23.48
N GLY A 111 -1.72 -2.05 -23.86
CA GLY A 111 -3.05 -1.45 -23.90
C GLY A 111 -3.96 -2.04 -22.81
N THR A 112 -3.42 -2.68 -21.79
CA THR A 112 -4.23 -3.43 -20.81
C THR A 112 -4.58 -2.53 -19.64
N GLU A 113 -5.78 -2.01 -19.66
CA GLU A 113 -6.41 -1.36 -18.51
C GLU A 113 -7.06 -2.42 -17.62
N LEU A 114 -6.87 -2.30 -16.32
CA LEU A 114 -7.47 -3.14 -15.29
C LEU A 114 -8.44 -2.31 -14.46
N GLN A 115 -9.63 -2.83 -14.20
CA GLN A 115 -10.57 -2.17 -13.30
C GLN A 115 -10.43 -2.68 -11.87
N ARG A 116 -10.25 -1.77 -10.92
CA ARG A 116 -10.15 -2.10 -9.49
C ARG A 116 -11.52 -2.53 -8.95
N PRO A 117 -11.60 -3.62 -8.17
CA PRO A 117 -12.89 -4.13 -7.67
C PRO A 117 -13.55 -3.20 -6.65
N GLN A 118 -12.77 -2.51 -5.83
CA GLN A 118 -13.25 -1.73 -4.69
C GLN A 118 -13.80 -0.34 -5.05
N ASP A 119 -13.43 0.23 -6.21
CA ASP A 119 -13.83 1.60 -6.58
C ASP A 119 -13.97 1.82 -8.10
N ARG A 120 -13.87 0.76 -8.89
CA ARG A 120 -13.96 0.75 -10.35
C ARG A 120 -12.97 1.68 -11.07
N MET A 121 -11.96 2.20 -10.38
CA MET A 121 -10.92 2.99 -11.02
C MET A 121 -10.18 2.15 -12.07
N ILE A 122 -9.92 2.75 -13.21
CA ILE A 122 -9.10 2.14 -14.26
C ILE A 122 -7.63 2.29 -13.86
N VAL A 123 -6.91 1.16 -13.87
CA VAL A 123 -5.49 1.09 -13.51
C VAL A 123 -4.72 0.47 -14.66
N GLY A 124 -3.80 1.23 -15.22
CA GLY A 124 -2.84 0.75 -16.21
C GLY A 124 -1.66 0.01 -15.58
N LEU A 125 -0.90 -0.71 -16.37
CA LEU A 125 0.31 -1.40 -15.90
C LEU A 125 1.39 -0.45 -15.37
N GLN A 126 1.35 0.82 -15.80
CA GLN A 126 2.31 1.85 -15.40
C GLN A 126 1.86 2.63 -14.15
N THR A 127 0.59 2.54 -13.75
CA THR A 127 0.09 3.33 -12.62
C THR A 127 0.79 2.94 -11.32
N PRO A 128 1.01 3.90 -10.42
CA PRO A 128 1.54 3.63 -9.08
C PRO A 128 0.71 2.61 -8.33
N GLN A 129 1.34 1.71 -7.59
CA GLN A 129 0.68 0.63 -6.87
C GLN A 129 1.30 0.41 -5.49
N GLU A 130 0.55 -0.24 -4.62
CA GLU A 130 0.98 -0.66 -3.29
C GLU A 130 2.03 -1.77 -3.37
N ASP A 131 3.20 -1.51 -2.81
CA ASP A 131 4.29 -2.48 -2.72
C ASP A 131 3.94 -3.71 -1.86
N GLU A 132 2.96 -3.58 -0.97
CA GLU A 132 2.46 -4.70 -0.16
C GLU A 132 2.01 -5.91 -0.99
N PHE A 133 1.44 -5.68 -2.18
CA PHE A 133 1.09 -6.77 -3.08
C PHE A 133 2.33 -7.56 -3.56
N ALA A 134 3.42 -6.85 -3.84
CA ALA A 134 4.68 -7.48 -4.21
C ALA A 134 5.27 -8.30 -3.05
N LEU A 135 5.26 -7.73 -1.85
CA LEU A 135 5.76 -8.38 -0.64
C LEU A 135 5.01 -9.68 -0.35
N LEU A 136 3.67 -9.64 -0.41
CA LEU A 136 2.82 -10.83 -0.29
C LEU A 136 3.19 -11.89 -1.34
N CYS A 137 3.33 -11.50 -2.61
CA CYS A 137 3.65 -12.43 -3.70
C CYS A 137 5.02 -13.08 -3.53
N LEU A 138 6.00 -12.39 -2.97
CA LEU A 138 7.35 -12.87 -2.70
C LEU A 138 7.45 -13.70 -1.40
N GLY A 139 6.41 -13.72 -0.57
CA GLY A 139 6.31 -14.53 0.65
C GLY A 139 6.82 -13.83 1.91
N ALA A 140 6.80 -12.51 1.96
CA ALA A 140 6.80 -11.78 3.21
C ALA A 140 5.43 -11.91 3.89
N ARG A 141 5.40 -11.94 5.21
CA ARG A 141 4.14 -11.89 5.97
C ARG A 141 3.45 -10.55 5.71
N SER A 142 2.15 -10.60 5.52
CA SER A 142 1.40 -9.42 5.10
C SER A 142 -0.04 -9.47 5.63
N PRO A 143 -0.62 -8.33 6.08
CA PRO A 143 -2.04 -8.27 6.41
C PRO A 143 -2.95 -8.60 5.22
N TYR A 144 -2.44 -8.51 3.99
CA TYR A 144 -3.19 -8.91 2.80
C TYR A 144 -3.36 -10.43 2.65
N GLU A 145 -2.71 -11.23 3.51
CA GLU A 145 -3.06 -12.64 3.70
C GLU A 145 -4.53 -12.79 4.14
N GLY A 146 -5.07 -11.84 4.93
CA GLY A 146 -6.47 -11.80 5.34
C GLY A 146 -7.47 -11.53 4.20
N LEU A 147 -7.03 -10.99 3.06
CA LEU A 147 -7.87 -10.88 1.86
C LEU A 147 -7.98 -12.23 1.13
N LEU A 148 -6.95 -13.07 1.23
CA LEU A 148 -6.93 -14.42 0.66
C LEU A 148 -7.57 -15.46 1.59
N ALA A 149 -7.44 -15.27 2.91
CA ALA A 149 -8.04 -16.10 3.96
C ALA A 149 -9.01 -15.26 4.82
N PRO A 150 -10.21 -14.89 4.31
CA PRO A 150 -11.04 -13.82 4.88
C PRO A 150 -11.47 -14.04 6.31
N ARG A 151 -11.69 -15.29 6.74
CA ARG A 151 -12.03 -15.60 8.14
C ARG A 151 -10.93 -15.24 9.15
N ASN A 152 -9.71 -15.05 8.66
CA ASN A 152 -8.54 -14.72 9.47
C ASN A 152 -8.16 -13.23 9.35
N PHE A 153 -9.09 -12.37 8.94
CA PHE A 153 -8.83 -10.96 8.68
C PHE A 153 -8.22 -10.24 9.89
N ALA A 154 -8.81 -10.40 11.07
CA ALA A 154 -8.30 -9.77 12.29
C ALA A 154 -6.88 -10.23 12.65
N GLN A 155 -6.62 -11.54 12.58
CA GLN A 155 -5.29 -12.09 12.85
C GLN A 155 -4.25 -11.68 11.80
N ALA A 156 -4.69 -11.56 10.54
CA ALA A 156 -3.81 -11.12 9.46
C ALA A 156 -3.39 -9.65 9.61
N LEU A 157 -4.25 -8.78 10.14
CA LEU A 157 -3.91 -7.38 10.41
C LEU A 157 -2.72 -7.26 11.38
N ALA A 158 -2.55 -8.18 12.32
CA ALA A 158 -1.40 -8.21 13.22
C ALA A 158 -0.05 -8.38 12.50
N LEU A 159 -0.04 -8.84 11.25
CA LEU A 159 1.17 -9.00 10.44
C LEU A 159 1.69 -7.67 9.82
N ALA A 160 1.05 -6.54 10.10
CA ALA A 160 1.38 -5.26 9.48
C ALA A 160 2.73 -4.68 9.91
N ASP A 161 3.16 -4.94 11.15
CA ASP A 161 4.46 -4.47 11.67
C ASP A 161 5.45 -5.63 11.77
N PRO A 162 6.59 -5.58 11.07
CA PRO A 162 7.63 -6.59 11.19
C PRO A 162 8.16 -6.79 12.62
N LYS A 163 8.06 -5.79 13.50
CA LYS A 163 8.47 -5.91 14.90
C LYS A 163 7.57 -6.82 15.73
N ASP A 164 6.34 -7.06 15.27
CA ASP A 164 5.39 -7.97 15.90
C ASP A 164 5.48 -9.40 15.36
N LEU A 165 6.33 -9.66 14.35
CA LEU A 165 6.53 -10.97 13.75
C LEU A 165 7.56 -11.81 14.50
N SER A 166 7.60 -13.12 14.18
CA SER A 166 8.72 -13.96 14.62
C SER A 166 10.04 -13.41 14.07
N PRO A 167 11.19 -13.63 14.78
CA PRO A 167 12.48 -13.15 14.29
C PRO A 167 12.84 -13.64 12.87
N GLU A 168 12.38 -14.83 12.49
CA GLU A 168 12.58 -15.36 11.14
C GLU A 168 11.74 -14.61 10.10
N ASP A 169 10.46 -14.37 10.40
CA ASP A 169 9.56 -13.67 9.49
C ASP A 169 9.92 -12.18 9.38
N ALA A 170 10.35 -11.54 10.46
CA ALA A 170 10.85 -10.16 10.47
C ALA A 170 12.08 -10.00 9.56
N ARG A 171 13.08 -10.89 9.71
CA ARG A 171 14.27 -10.88 8.84
C ARG A 171 13.91 -11.13 7.38
N ARG A 172 12.94 -12.01 7.12
CA ARG A 172 12.45 -12.28 5.77
C ARG A 172 11.74 -11.08 5.18
N TRP A 173 10.84 -10.48 5.95
CA TRP A 173 10.13 -9.28 5.54
C TRP A 173 11.12 -8.18 5.13
N ARG A 174 12.09 -7.87 6.00
CA ARG A 174 13.14 -6.87 5.75
C ARG A 174 13.89 -7.15 4.46
N ARG A 175 14.42 -8.36 4.29
CA ARG A 175 15.12 -8.76 3.08
C ARG A 175 14.26 -8.62 1.83
N THR A 176 13.02 -9.09 1.87
CA THR A 176 12.09 -9.03 0.74
C THR A 176 11.78 -7.59 0.37
N PHE A 177 11.56 -6.73 1.36
CA PHE A 177 11.34 -5.30 1.14
C PHE A 177 12.57 -4.63 0.51
N GLU A 178 13.75 -4.83 1.08
CA GLU A 178 15.00 -4.25 0.56
C GLU A 178 15.31 -4.70 -0.86
N GLU A 179 15.08 -5.98 -1.19
CA GLU A 179 15.26 -6.53 -2.52
C GLU A 179 14.27 -5.93 -3.52
N PHE A 180 13.00 -5.84 -3.16
CA PHE A 180 11.97 -5.23 -4.01
C PHE A 180 12.22 -3.73 -4.21
N PHE A 181 12.48 -2.99 -3.14
CA PHE A 181 12.84 -1.57 -3.18
C PHE A 181 14.02 -1.31 -4.13
N ARG A 182 15.10 -2.09 -4.00
CA ARG A 182 16.26 -2.01 -4.87
C ARG A 182 15.92 -2.32 -6.33
N GLY A 183 15.07 -3.30 -6.57
CA GLY A 183 14.58 -3.60 -7.92
C GLY A 183 13.78 -2.47 -8.53
N VAL A 184 12.91 -1.80 -7.75
CA VAL A 184 12.13 -0.63 -8.20
C VAL A 184 13.05 0.54 -8.49
N SER A 185 14.02 0.83 -7.62
CA SER A 185 15.03 1.86 -7.84
C SER A 185 15.78 1.63 -9.15
N LEU A 186 16.25 0.41 -9.39
CA LEU A 186 16.94 0.04 -10.62
C LEU A 186 16.04 0.24 -11.85
N ALA A 187 14.79 -0.22 -11.80
CA ALA A 187 13.83 -0.06 -12.91
C ALA A 187 13.45 1.41 -13.15
N SER A 188 13.63 2.28 -12.16
CA SER A 188 13.39 3.71 -12.22
C SER A 188 14.65 4.53 -12.55
N GLY A 189 15.78 3.90 -12.85
CA GLY A 189 17.03 4.57 -13.17
C GLY A 189 17.72 5.25 -11.98
N GLY A 190 17.55 4.72 -10.75
CA GLY A 190 18.17 5.24 -9.54
C GLY A 190 17.47 6.46 -8.93
N LYS A 191 16.28 6.83 -9.40
CA LYS A 191 15.51 7.96 -8.87
C LYS A 191 15.10 7.73 -7.41
N PRO A 192 14.94 8.80 -6.58
CA PRO A 192 14.25 8.70 -5.30
C PRO A 192 12.86 8.08 -5.49
N LEU A 193 12.38 7.32 -4.53
CA LEU A 193 11.12 6.59 -4.69
C LEU A 193 9.97 7.22 -3.89
N VAL A 194 8.78 7.21 -4.49
CA VAL A 194 7.53 7.39 -3.75
C VAL A 194 6.94 6.00 -3.49
N LEU A 195 6.77 5.66 -2.21
CA LEU A 195 6.23 4.39 -1.74
C LEU A 195 4.85 4.62 -1.11
N LYS A 196 3.94 3.71 -1.33
CA LYS A 196 2.62 3.77 -0.72
C LYS A 196 2.07 2.38 -0.45
N SER A 197 1.83 2.10 0.82
CA SER A 197 0.95 1.06 1.32
C SER A 197 0.38 1.52 2.66
N PRO A 198 -0.90 1.37 2.93
CA PRO A 198 -1.47 1.73 4.24
C PRO A 198 -0.76 1.03 5.40
N THR A 199 -0.24 -0.15 5.16
CA THR A 199 0.57 -0.94 6.11
C THR A 199 1.86 -0.27 6.54
N HIS A 200 2.42 0.67 5.74
CA HIS A 200 3.61 1.43 6.13
C HIS A 200 3.42 2.24 7.41
N SER A 201 2.18 2.64 7.69
CA SER A 201 1.83 3.39 8.91
C SER A 201 2.08 2.61 10.20
N TYR A 202 2.04 1.27 10.15
CA TYR A 202 2.34 0.42 11.31
C TYR A 202 3.83 0.25 11.56
N ARG A 203 4.67 0.50 10.58
CA ARG A 203 6.09 0.13 10.54
C ARG A 203 7.03 1.31 10.22
N VAL A 204 6.59 2.53 10.52
CA VAL A 204 7.40 3.74 10.29
C VAL A 204 8.78 3.62 10.93
N ALA A 205 8.86 3.13 12.17
CA ALA A 205 10.13 2.91 12.85
C ALA A 205 11.07 1.96 12.09
N THR A 206 10.53 0.85 11.54
CA THR A 206 11.31 -0.07 10.70
C THR A 206 11.76 0.59 9.39
N LEU A 207 10.88 1.37 8.75
CA LEU A 207 11.22 2.08 7.51
C LEU A 207 12.31 3.14 7.71
N ARG A 208 12.31 3.83 8.86
CA ARG A 208 13.39 4.76 9.25
C ARG A 208 14.75 4.08 9.37
N GLU A 209 14.78 2.80 9.74
CA GLU A 209 16.02 2.02 9.88
C GLU A 209 16.57 1.52 8.53
N ILE A 210 15.72 1.30 7.54
CA ILE A 210 16.10 0.61 6.29
C ILE A 210 16.11 1.48 5.05
N LEU A 211 15.33 2.58 5.05
CA LEU A 211 15.31 3.51 3.92
C LEU A 211 16.35 4.62 4.11
N PRO A 212 17.06 5.00 3.06
CA PRO A 212 17.91 6.18 3.12
C PRO A 212 17.02 7.42 3.21
N ASP A 213 17.27 8.24 4.21
CA ASP A 213 16.69 9.58 4.37
C ASP A 213 15.17 9.70 4.08
N PRO A 214 14.30 8.88 4.71
CA PRO A 214 12.90 8.86 4.35
C PRO A 214 12.14 10.11 4.85
N ARG A 215 11.25 10.63 4.00
CA ARG A 215 10.23 11.61 4.34
C ARG A 215 8.87 10.93 4.36
N PHE A 216 8.03 11.28 5.32
CA PHE A 216 6.74 10.65 5.51
C PHE A 216 5.60 11.66 5.33
N VAL A 217 4.57 11.26 4.59
CA VAL A 217 3.35 12.06 4.40
C VAL A 217 2.15 11.28 4.87
N LEU A 218 1.55 11.71 5.96
CA LEU A 218 0.31 11.14 6.47
C LEU A 218 -0.89 11.81 5.78
N ILE A 219 -1.76 11.02 5.17
CA ILE A 219 -3.06 11.50 4.72
C ILE A 219 -4.15 10.98 5.65
N VAL A 220 -4.97 11.91 6.15
CA VAL A 220 -6.11 11.63 7.02
C VAL A 220 -7.42 12.03 6.34
N ARG A 221 -8.52 11.40 6.72
CA ARG A 221 -9.85 11.63 6.18
C ARG A 221 -10.89 11.45 7.28
N ASN A 222 -12.08 12.05 7.08
CA ASN A 222 -13.19 11.92 8.01
C ASN A 222 -13.38 10.46 8.47
N PRO A 223 -13.31 10.18 9.79
CA PRO A 223 -13.34 8.82 10.33
C PRO A 223 -14.59 8.03 9.94
N TYR A 224 -15.76 8.67 9.88
CA TYR A 224 -17.01 8.01 9.49
C TYR A 224 -16.97 7.49 8.04
N GLU A 225 -16.44 8.32 7.12
CA GLU A 225 -16.35 7.94 5.72
C GLU A 225 -15.34 6.81 5.48
N VAL A 226 -14.22 6.85 6.21
CA VAL A 226 -13.19 5.81 6.16
C VAL A 226 -13.76 4.48 6.61
N PHE A 227 -14.50 4.46 7.73
CA PHE A 227 -15.02 3.23 8.33
C PHE A 227 -15.91 2.43 7.37
N GLU A 228 -16.99 3.03 6.87
CA GLU A 228 -17.91 2.31 5.97
C GLU A 228 -17.27 2.02 4.60
N SER A 229 -16.38 2.88 4.13
CA SER A 229 -15.63 2.61 2.91
C SER A 229 -14.73 1.38 3.05
N MET A 230 -14.19 1.13 4.27
CA MET A 230 -13.38 -0.06 4.55
C MET A 230 -14.21 -1.34 4.54
N VAL A 231 -15.38 -1.35 5.16
CA VAL A 231 -16.29 -2.52 5.16
C VAL A 231 -16.61 -2.94 3.72
N ARG A 232 -16.99 -1.98 2.88
CA ARG A 232 -17.26 -2.24 1.45
C ARG A 232 -16.03 -2.72 0.70
N THR A 233 -14.86 -2.15 0.99
CA THR A 233 -13.60 -2.56 0.36
C THR A 233 -13.23 -3.99 0.73
N TYR A 234 -13.34 -4.35 2.02
CA TYR A 234 -13.12 -5.71 2.47
C TYR A 234 -14.02 -6.68 1.69
N ARG A 235 -15.34 -6.41 1.63
CA ARG A 235 -16.29 -7.24 0.91
C ARG A 235 -15.89 -7.41 -0.57
N ALA A 236 -15.68 -6.30 -1.28
CA ALA A 236 -15.35 -6.34 -2.70
C ALA A 236 -14.04 -7.10 -3.01
N LEU A 237 -13.05 -7.01 -2.11
CA LEU A 237 -11.78 -7.70 -2.30
C LEU A 237 -11.87 -9.17 -1.93
N THR A 238 -12.57 -9.52 -0.86
CA THR A 238 -12.71 -10.91 -0.42
C THR A 238 -13.66 -11.71 -1.32
N ASP A 239 -14.70 -11.10 -1.88
CA ASP A 239 -15.58 -11.73 -2.87
C ASP A 239 -14.80 -12.06 -4.17
N LYS A 240 -13.82 -11.23 -4.52
CA LYS A 240 -13.03 -11.43 -5.74
C LYS A 240 -11.80 -12.32 -5.55
N TYR A 241 -11.14 -12.23 -4.40
CA TYR A 241 -9.83 -12.85 -4.17
C TYR A 241 -9.81 -13.87 -3.04
N GLY A 242 -10.85 -13.91 -2.21
CA GLY A 242 -10.91 -14.78 -1.04
C GLY A 242 -10.96 -16.27 -1.39
N LEU A 243 -10.20 -17.06 -0.64
CA LEU A 243 -10.16 -18.52 -0.75
C LEU A 243 -11.06 -19.20 0.30
N GLY A 244 -12.16 -18.56 0.66
CA GLY A 244 -13.13 -19.04 1.64
C GLY A 244 -14.20 -18.00 1.94
N GLN A 245 -15.05 -18.29 2.91
CA GLN A 245 -16.12 -17.38 3.30
C GLN A 245 -15.56 -16.10 3.94
N SER A 246 -16.12 -14.97 3.58
CA SER A 246 -15.87 -13.67 4.20
C SER A 246 -16.51 -13.60 5.59
N LEU A 247 -15.98 -12.73 6.46
CA LEU A 247 -16.63 -12.39 7.72
C LEU A 247 -17.93 -11.62 7.45
N PRO A 248 -18.94 -11.73 8.31
CA PRO A 248 -20.08 -10.83 8.31
C PRO A 248 -19.66 -9.37 8.49
N ASP A 249 -20.41 -8.44 7.91
CA ASP A 249 -20.07 -7.02 7.95
C ASP A 249 -19.93 -6.46 9.35
N ASP A 250 -20.74 -6.92 10.30
CA ASP A 250 -20.67 -6.47 11.70
C ASP A 250 -19.40 -6.96 12.41
N GLU A 251 -18.93 -8.17 12.09
CA GLU A 251 -17.65 -8.65 12.59
C GLU A 251 -16.49 -7.81 12.00
N VAL A 252 -16.55 -7.51 10.71
CA VAL A 252 -15.57 -6.61 10.07
C VAL A 252 -15.56 -5.24 10.74
N ARG A 253 -16.74 -4.67 11.04
CA ARG A 253 -16.87 -3.38 11.74
C ARG A 253 -16.22 -3.41 13.12
N HIS A 254 -16.43 -4.48 13.90
CA HIS A 254 -15.78 -4.64 15.21
C HIS A 254 -14.25 -4.72 15.09
N VAL A 255 -13.75 -5.49 14.13
CA VAL A 255 -12.32 -5.57 13.84
C VAL A 255 -11.76 -4.19 13.49
N LEU A 256 -12.45 -3.42 12.64
CA LEU A 256 -11.99 -2.09 12.21
C LEU A 256 -11.97 -1.06 13.35
N LEU A 257 -12.91 -1.14 14.31
CA LEU A 257 -12.91 -0.25 15.47
C LEU A 257 -11.64 -0.39 16.31
N SER A 258 -11.26 -1.61 16.66
CA SER A 258 -10.05 -1.87 17.43
C SER A 258 -8.77 -1.68 16.62
N GLU A 259 -8.80 -2.05 15.34
CA GLU A 259 -7.63 -1.95 14.47
C GLU A 259 -7.23 -0.49 14.21
N ARG A 260 -8.20 0.43 14.14
CA ARG A 260 -7.90 1.85 13.99
C ARG A 260 -7.11 2.40 15.17
N GLN A 261 -7.41 1.98 16.38
CA GLN A 261 -6.66 2.38 17.57
C GLN A 261 -5.22 1.85 17.55
N ARG A 262 -5.05 0.57 17.17
CA ARG A 262 -3.73 -0.04 16.99
C ARG A 262 -2.91 0.68 15.91
N PHE A 263 -3.56 1.02 14.81
CA PHE A 263 -2.95 1.82 13.74
C PHE A 263 -2.41 3.16 14.28
N GLU A 264 -3.23 3.93 15.00
CA GLU A 264 -2.82 5.23 15.56
C GLU A 264 -1.64 5.08 16.53
N ALA A 265 -1.69 4.10 17.42
CA ALA A 265 -0.61 3.87 18.37
C ALA A 265 0.73 3.56 17.67
N LYS A 266 0.72 2.69 16.66
CA LYS A 266 1.92 2.34 15.87
C LYS A 266 2.43 3.52 15.05
N LEU A 267 1.52 4.26 14.40
CA LEU A 267 1.85 5.45 13.63
C LEU A 267 2.53 6.50 14.51
N LEU A 268 1.90 6.88 15.62
CA LEU A 268 2.39 7.92 16.52
C LEU A 268 3.75 7.54 17.11
N SER A 269 3.90 6.31 17.59
CA SER A 269 5.19 5.79 18.06
C SER A 269 6.27 5.88 16.97
N GLY A 270 5.91 5.57 15.73
CA GLY A 270 6.85 5.56 14.61
C GLY A 270 7.30 6.95 14.16
N VAL A 271 6.41 7.96 14.21
CA VAL A 271 6.73 9.33 13.77
C VAL A 271 7.31 10.20 14.88
N THR A 272 7.21 9.78 16.14
CA THR A 272 7.78 10.51 17.28
C THR A 272 9.26 10.80 17.06
N GLY A 273 9.66 12.06 17.30
CA GLY A 273 11.04 12.53 17.15
C GLY A 273 11.51 12.71 15.71
N LEU A 274 10.62 12.64 14.71
CA LEU A 274 10.97 13.08 13.36
C LEU A 274 11.06 14.60 13.31
N PRO A 275 12.06 15.16 12.62
CA PRO A 275 12.12 16.59 12.33
C PRO A 275 10.91 17.03 11.46
N GLU A 276 10.50 18.29 11.55
CA GLU A 276 9.36 18.83 10.80
C GLU A 276 9.49 18.65 9.28
N HIS A 277 10.70 18.80 8.72
CA HIS A 277 10.97 18.59 7.30
C HIS A 277 10.97 17.11 6.88
N ARG A 278 10.69 16.17 7.80
CA ARG A 278 10.61 14.73 7.53
C ARG A 278 9.22 14.15 7.69
N PHE A 279 8.26 14.93 8.20
CA PHE A 279 6.90 14.46 8.40
C PHE A 279 5.89 15.57 8.13
N ALA A 280 4.92 15.29 7.27
CA ALA A 280 3.82 16.20 6.97
C ALA A 280 2.48 15.47 7.08
N THR A 281 1.43 16.21 7.43
CA THR A 281 0.05 15.70 7.46
C THR A 281 -0.83 16.46 6.47
N VAL A 282 -1.64 15.72 5.71
CA VAL A 282 -2.58 16.24 4.72
C VAL A 282 -3.98 15.75 5.05
N LYS A 283 -4.99 16.64 5.02
CA LYS A 283 -6.40 16.25 5.03
C LYS A 283 -6.87 15.94 3.62
N TYR A 284 -7.52 14.80 3.44
CA TYR A 284 -8.10 14.39 2.15
C TYR A 284 -9.03 15.45 1.57
N GLU A 285 -9.86 16.06 2.42
CA GLU A 285 -10.83 17.09 2.05
C GLU A 285 -10.18 18.37 1.51
N GLN A 286 -8.99 18.71 2.02
CA GLN A 286 -8.18 19.82 1.49
C GLN A 286 -7.53 19.42 0.15
N LEU A 287 -7.01 18.19 0.07
CA LEU A 287 -6.38 17.68 -1.14
C LEU A 287 -7.34 17.63 -2.34
N ILE A 288 -8.60 17.23 -2.13
CA ILE A 288 -9.60 17.24 -3.23
C ILE A 288 -10.08 18.63 -3.60
N ARG A 289 -10.09 19.59 -2.66
CA ARG A 289 -10.52 20.97 -2.89
C ARG A 289 -9.48 21.77 -3.66
N ASP A 290 -8.23 21.68 -3.27
CA ASP A 290 -7.12 22.44 -3.84
C ASP A 290 -5.83 21.59 -3.86
N PRO A 291 -5.77 20.61 -4.76
CA PRO A 291 -4.64 19.68 -4.81
C PRO A 291 -3.32 20.39 -5.15
N LEU A 292 -3.37 21.44 -5.98
CA LEU A 292 -2.16 22.14 -6.40
C LEU A 292 -1.46 22.84 -5.23
N SER A 293 -2.22 23.60 -4.44
CA SER A 293 -1.67 24.28 -3.26
C SER A 293 -1.27 23.30 -2.15
N VAL A 294 -2.02 22.20 -1.97
CA VAL A 294 -1.67 21.19 -0.97
C VAL A 294 -0.34 20.51 -1.32
N ILE A 295 -0.15 20.10 -2.56
CA ILE A 295 1.12 19.49 -3.00
C ILE A 295 2.26 20.50 -2.93
N GLY A 296 2.04 21.78 -3.31
CA GLY A 296 3.05 22.83 -3.17
C GLY A 296 3.56 22.98 -1.73
N ARG A 297 2.64 23.08 -0.76
CA ARG A 297 3.01 23.11 0.67
C ARG A 297 3.74 21.86 1.14
N LEU A 298 3.40 20.68 0.62
CA LEU A 298 4.13 19.45 0.92
C LEU A 298 5.59 19.52 0.46
N TYR A 299 5.83 20.06 -0.74
CA TYR A 299 7.19 20.23 -1.26
C TYR A 299 8.00 21.18 -0.38
N GLU A 300 7.42 22.30 0.02
CA GLU A 300 8.04 23.26 0.93
C GLU A 300 8.34 22.64 2.30
N GLN A 301 7.34 22.02 2.93
CA GLN A 301 7.49 21.46 4.27
C GLN A 301 8.51 20.31 4.33
N LEU A 302 8.60 19.49 3.28
CA LEU A 302 9.48 18.32 3.23
C LEU A 302 10.82 18.60 2.56
N ASP A 303 11.15 19.85 2.26
CA ASP A 303 12.36 20.25 1.52
C ASP A 303 12.54 19.42 0.23
N LEU A 304 11.44 19.23 -0.52
CA LEU A 304 11.48 18.56 -1.81
C LEU A 304 11.80 19.57 -2.91
N PRO A 305 12.80 19.33 -3.76
CA PRO A 305 13.17 20.28 -4.78
C PRO A 305 12.19 20.27 -5.97
N GLY A 306 12.12 21.38 -6.72
CA GLY A 306 11.61 21.42 -8.07
C GLY A 306 10.10 21.34 -8.23
N PHE A 307 9.33 21.87 -7.31
CA PHE A 307 7.86 21.97 -7.43
C PHE A 307 7.44 22.74 -8.71
N GLU A 308 8.08 23.85 -9.02
CA GLU A 308 7.72 24.68 -10.17
C GLU A 308 7.87 23.94 -11.51
N GLN A 309 8.84 23.02 -11.64
CA GLN A 309 9.00 22.19 -12.84
C GLN A 309 7.89 21.12 -12.95
N MET A 310 7.41 20.60 -11.81
CA MET A 310 6.35 19.59 -11.76
C MET A 310 4.95 20.20 -11.89
N ARG A 311 4.76 21.45 -11.46
CA ARG A 311 3.48 22.16 -11.39
C ARG A 311 2.62 22.09 -12.65
N PRO A 312 3.13 22.30 -13.89
CA PRO A 312 2.31 22.20 -15.10
C PRO A 312 1.77 20.79 -15.34
N LYS A 313 2.58 19.74 -15.06
CA LYS A 313 2.15 18.35 -15.18
C LYS A 313 1.09 17.99 -14.14
N LEU A 314 1.28 18.44 -12.91
CA LEU A 314 0.31 18.26 -11.83
C LEU A 314 -1.04 18.91 -12.17
N ALA A 315 -1.02 20.17 -12.68
CA ALA A 315 -2.23 20.86 -13.10
C ALA A 315 -2.97 20.10 -14.22
N ALA A 316 -2.25 19.56 -15.20
CA ALA A 316 -2.83 18.77 -16.28
C ALA A 316 -3.43 17.44 -15.75
N GLU A 317 -2.81 16.81 -14.77
CA GLU A 317 -3.33 15.57 -14.15
C GLU A 317 -4.57 15.82 -13.30
N ILE A 318 -4.61 16.93 -12.56
CA ILE A 318 -5.78 17.37 -11.80
C ILE A 318 -6.97 17.61 -12.73
N ALA A 319 -6.74 18.29 -13.86
CA ALA A 319 -7.81 18.58 -14.82
C ALA A 319 -8.47 17.31 -15.39
N LYS A 320 -7.73 16.20 -15.54
CA LYS A 320 -8.29 14.91 -16.01
C LYS A 320 -9.21 14.24 -14.97
N ARG A 321 -9.16 14.66 -13.71
CA ARG A 321 -9.85 14.02 -12.59
C ARG A 321 -11.05 14.80 -12.08
N SER A 322 -11.42 15.90 -12.74
CA SER A 322 -12.52 16.81 -12.32
C SER A 322 -13.85 16.09 -12.08
N ASP A 323 -14.10 14.97 -12.76
CA ASP A 323 -15.38 14.26 -12.72
C ASP A 323 -15.45 13.13 -11.66
N TYR A 324 -14.37 12.92 -10.90
CA TYR A 324 -14.36 11.87 -9.89
C TYR A 324 -15.01 12.31 -8.58
N VAL A 325 -16.28 11.98 -8.41
CA VAL A 325 -17.03 12.17 -7.17
C VAL A 325 -17.15 10.83 -6.45
N GLN A 326 -16.47 10.68 -5.33
CA GLN A 326 -16.67 9.52 -4.47
C GLN A 326 -17.92 9.72 -3.63
N ALA A 327 -18.94 8.86 -3.79
CA ALA A 327 -20.14 8.89 -2.96
C ALA A 327 -19.76 8.69 -1.48
N ALA A 328 -20.03 9.68 -0.65
CA ALA A 328 -19.88 9.57 0.80
C ALA A 328 -20.93 8.56 1.31
N VAL A 329 -20.47 7.55 2.04
CA VAL A 329 -21.36 6.61 2.73
C VAL A 329 -21.20 6.84 4.21
N ARG A 330 -22.32 7.12 4.87
CA ARG A 330 -22.38 7.35 6.31
C ARG A 330 -22.68 6.04 7.03
N PRO A 331 -22.09 5.80 8.20
CA PRO A 331 -22.45 4.67 9.04
C PRO A 331 -23.89 4.85 9.58
N SER A 332 -24.54 3.72 9.94
CA SER A 332 -25.78 3.79 10.69
C SER A 332 -25.57 4.48 12.05
N GLU A 333 -26.64 4.96 12.66
CA GLU A 333 -26.57 5.68 13.96
C GLU A 333 -25.86 4.85 15.03
N ILE A 334 -26.14 3.56 15.12
CA ILE A 334 -25.50 2.64 16.07
C ILE A 334 -23.97 2.64 15.86
N TRP A 335 -23.51 2.52 14.63
CA TRP A 335 -22.07 2.49 14.34
C TRP A 335 -21.45 3.89 14.46
N ARG A 336 -22.19 4.94 14.12
CA ARG A 336 -21.75 6.31 14.32
C ARG A 336 -21.42 6.58 15.78
N ASN A 337 -22.32 6.22 16.70
CA ASN A 337 -22.12 6.40 18.14
C ASN A 337 -20.90 5.64 18.65
N ARG A 338 -20.71 4.40 18.23
CA ARG A 338 -19.51 3.61 18.57
C ARG A 338 -18.22 4.21 18.05
N ILE A 339 -18.22 4.69 16.80
CA ILE A 339 -17.06 5.36 16.21
C ILE A 339 -16.75 6.65 16.98
N THR A 340 -17.77 7.45 17.29
CA THR A 340 -17.61 8.71 18.04
C THR A 340 -16.98 8.47 19.40
N GLU A 341 -17.42 7.43 20.10
CA GLU A 341 -16.90 7.07 21.41
C GLU A 341 -15.47 6.51 21.33
N GLN A 342 -15.27 5.47 20.51
CA GLN A 342 -13.99 4.75 20.49
C GLN A 342 -12.88 5.49 19.77
N TRP A 343 -13.20 6.40 18.83
CA TRP A 343 -12.22 7.18 18.07
C TRP A 343 -12.21 8.67 18.43
N ALA A 344 -12.71 9.01 19.65
CA ALA A 344 -12.82 10.38 20.12
C ALA A 344 -11.51 11.17 20.00
N ASP A 345 -10.40 10.55 20.40
CA ASP A 345 -9.04 11.09 20.30
C ASP A 345 -8.57 11.31 18.86
N ILE A 346 -9.04 10.49 17.91
CA ILE A 346 -8.72 10.60 16.48
C ILE A 346 -9.42 11.81 15.88
N PHE A 347 -10.71 12.03 16.24
CA PHE A 347 -11.45 13.23 15.82
C PHE A 347 -10.76 14.50 16.32
N GLU A 348 -10.40 14.53 17.58
CA GLU A 348 -9.74 15.67 18.22
C GLU A 348 -8.37 15.94 17.59
N ARG A 349 -7.52 14.91 17.48
CA ARG A 349 -6.15 15.00 16.94
C ARG A 349 -6.11 15.58 15.54
N TYR A 350 -7.02 15.16 14.68
CA TYR A 350 -7.05 15.61 13.30
C TYR A 350 -8.08 16.73 13.03
N GLY A 351 -8.76 17.23 14.08
CA GLY A 351 -9.70 18.33 13.98
C GLY A 351 -10.88 18.02 13.06
N TYR A 352 -11.50 16.83 13.24
CA TYR A 352 -12.77 16.47 12.60
C TYR A 352 -13.94 16.69 13.58
N SER A 353 -15.10 17.12 13.05
CA SER A 353 -16.34 17.18 13.84
C SER A 353 -16.83 15.77 14.18
N ARG A 354 -17.45 15.64 15.33
CA ARG A 354 -18.17 14.45 15.78
C ARG A 354 -19.66 14.48 15.39
N ASP A 355 -20.10 15.56 14.74
CA ASP A 355 -21.49 15.80 14.32
C ASP A 355 -21.84 15.11 12.99
#